data_ebaf5ab1f22bf91f4264785e18c5aa1a
#
_entry.id   ebaf5ab1f22bf91f4264785e18c5aa1a
#
_cell.length_a   1.000
_cell.length_b   1.000
_cell.length_c   1.000
_cell.angle_alpha   90.00
_cell.angle_beta   90.00
_cell.angle_gamma   90.00
#
_symmetry.space_group_name_H-M   'P 1'
#
loop_
_entity.id
_entity.type
_entity.pdbx_description
1 polymer ?
#
loop_
_entity_poly.entity_id
_entity_poly.type
_entity_poly.pdbx_seq_one_letter_code
_entity_poly.pdbx_strand_id
1 'polypeptide(L)'
;AAIFYRKDTYNFSKCLYVTGQEQKLHFAQVFKVVELLGNEWAKDQLVHIPYGLVSLEGAKLSTRSGNIIYAEDILKDAIAKSLEIITEKSPNLPNKEDVAKKVGVGAVLFNDLYNQRIKDVSFSWNKVLNFDGETGPYVQYTHARCCSVVRMDENFDSSAPVNYDLITEQDAIELLKEINRFPAVIKD
;
A
#
# COMPACT_ATOMS: atom_id res chain seq x y z
N ALA A 1 -28.27 -19.75 -4.26
CA ALA A 1 -28.93 -19.37 -3.00
C ALA A 1 -28.32 -18.08 -2.39
N ALA A 2 -27.02 -18.05 -2.03
CA ALA A 2 -26.43 -16.91 -1.30
C ALA A 2 -26.49 -15.54 -2.04
N ILE A 3 -26.34 -15.54 -3.37
CA ILE A 3 -26.41 -14.30 -4.17
C ILE A 3 -27.82 -13.69 -4.12
N PHE A 4 -28.85 -14.52 -4.29
CA PHE A 4 -30.24 -14.07 -4.21
C PHE A 4 -30.59 -13.57 -2.83
N TYR A 5 -30.26 -14.33 -1.78
CA TYR A 5 -30.43 -13.90 -0.40
C TYR A 5 -29.81 -12.52 -0.13
N ARG A 6 -28.55 -12.31 -0.59
CA ARG A 6 -27.88 -11.01 -0.43
C ARG A 6 -28.62 -9.90 -1.19
N LYS A 7 -29.08 -10.19 -2.42
CA LYS A 7 -29.81 -9.20 -3.21
C LYS A 7 -31.12 -8.82 -2.55
N ASP A 8 -31.88 -9.80 -2.09
CA ASP A 8 -33.17 -9.59 -1.45
C ASP A 8 -33.03 -8.88 -0.10
N THR A 9 -31.99 -9.24 0.70
CA THR A 9 -31.78 -8.69 2.04
C THR A 9 -31.20 -7.26 2.01
N TYR A 10 -30.22 -7.01 1.14
CA TYR A 10 -29.44 -5.76 1.18
C TYR A 10 -29.75 -4.81 0.03
N ASN A 11 -30.51 -5.26 -0.98
CA ASN A 11 -30.82 -4.49 -2.18
C ASN A 11 -29.61 -3.72 -2.75
N PHE A 12 -28.44 -4.35 -2.78
CA PHE A 12 -27.18 -3.73 -3.16
C PHE A 12 -27.21 -3.22 -4.62
N SER A 13 -26.52 -2.12 -4.86
CA SER A 13 -26.20 -1.64 -6.22
C SER A 13 -25.01 -2.37 -6.84
N LYS A 14 -24.04 -2.79 -6.02
CA LYS A 14 -22.92 -3.68 -6.41
C LYS A 14 -22.57 -4.63 -5.27
N CYS A 15 -22.27 -5.87 -5.63
CA CYS A 15 -21.74 -6.90 -4.73
C CYS A 15 -20.33 -7.28 -5.17
N LEU A 16 -19.33 -6.94 -4.36
CA LEU A 16 -17.92 -7.19 -4.65
C LEU A 16 -17.48 -8.50 -4.00
N TYR A 17 -17.01 -9.44 -4.81
CA TYR A 17 -16.44 -10.70 -4.36
C TYR A 17 -14.91 -10.59 -4.38
N VAL A 18 -14.34 -10.27 -3.22
CA VAL A 18 -12.89 -10.10 -3.05
C VAL A 18 -12.28 -11.44 -2.70
N THR A 19 -11.68 -12.12 -3.69
CA THR A 19 -11.11 -13.47 -3.54
C THR A 19 -9.87 -13.65 -4.41
N GLY A 20 -9.10 -14.73 -4.16
CA GLY A 20 -7.92 -15.03 -4.96
C GLY A 20 -8.22 -15.18 -6.47
N GLN A 21 -7.25 -14.80 -7.29
CA GLN A 21 -7.40 -14.80 -8.76
C GLN A 21 -7.66 -16.21 -9.33
N GLU A 22 -7.28 -17.26 -8.62
CA GLU A 22 -7.55 -18.65 -9.04
C GLU A 22 -9.05 -18.94 -9.16
N GLN A 23 -9.89 -18.15 -8.48
CA GLN A 23 -11.35 -18.29 -8.51
C GLN A 23 -12.02 -17.51 -9.65
N LYS A 24 -11.24 -16.86 -10.53
CA LYS A 24 -11.77 -16.02 -11.62
C LYS A 24 -12.79 -16.76 -12.50
N LEU A 25 -12.45 -17.97 -12.92
CA LEU A 25 -13.36 -18.78 -13.76
C LEU A 25 -14.63 -19.16 -12.99
N HIS A 26 -14.49 -19.55 -11.73
CA HIS A 26 -15.63 -19.91 -10.88
C HIS A 26 -16.63 -18.75 -10.78
N PHE A 27 -16.18 -17.54 -10.45
CA PHE A 27 -17.08 -16.40 -10.35
C PHE A 27 -17.69 -16.00 -11.70
N ALA A 28 -16.92 -16.04 -12.79
CA ALA A 28 -17.46 -15.79 -14.12
C ALA A 28 -18.62 -16.76 -14.46
N GLN A 29 -18.46 -18.05 -14.14
CA GLN A 29 -19.50 -19.06 -14.35
C GLN A 29 -20.70 -18.84 -13.44
N VAL A 30 -20.48 -18.59 -12.14
CA VAL A 30 -21.57 -18.38 -11.18
C VAL A 30 -22.40 -17.14 -11.56
N PHE A 31 -21.74 -16.03 -11.91
CA PHE A 31 -22.45 -14.80 -12.32
C PHE A 31 -23.25 -15.03 -13.60
N LYS A 32 -22.68 -15.76 -14.57
CA LYS A 32 -23.39 -16.11 -15.79
C LYS A 32 -24.61 -17.00 -15.54
N VAL A 33 -24.52 -17.95 -14.61
CA VAL A 33 -25.68 -18.77 -14.20
C VAL A 33 -26.79 -17.91 -13.60
N VAL A 34 -26.45 -16.93 -12.75
CA VAL A 34 -27.46 -16.02 -12.16
C VAL A 34 -28.14 -15.21 -13.25
N GLU A 35 -27.40 -14.71 -14.23
CA GLU A 35 -27.93 -13.99 -15.40
C GLU A 35 -28.90 -14.89 -16.20
N LEU A 36 -28.49 -16.13 -16.54
CA LEU A 36 -29.28 -17.10 -17.30
C LEU A 36 -30.57 -17.52 -16.56
N LEU A 37 -30.61 -17.40 -15.25
CA LEU A 37 -31.83 -17.63 -14.45
C LEU A 37 -32.79 -16.41 -14.48
N GLY A 38 -32.62 -15.50 -15.44
CA GLY A 38 -33.49 -14.35 -15.66
C GLY A 38 -33.15 -13.11 -14.79
N ASN A 39 -31.97 -13.08 -14.16
CA ASN A 39 -31.53 -11.98 -13.32
C ASN A 39 -30.53 -11.08 -14.06
N GLU A 40 -31.02 -10.25 -14.98
CA GLU A 40 -30.17 -9.37 -15.81
C GLU A 40 -29.29 -8.42 -14.99
N TRP A 41 -29.75 -8.01 -13.78
CA TRP A 41 -28.98 -7.17 -12.87
C TRP A 41 -27.62 -7.78 -12.47
N ALA A 42 -27.48 -9.09 -12.54
CA ALA A 42 -26.24 -9.78 -12.19
C ALA A 42 -25.05 -9.34 -13.03
N LYS A 43 -25.28 -8.98 -14.29
CA LYS A 43 -24.26 -8.54 -15.24
C LYS A 43 -23.48 -7.32 -14.77
N ASP A 44 -24.18 -6.34 -14.17
CA ASP A 44 -23.59 -5.06 -13.80
C ASP A 44 -23.34 -4.93 -12.29
N GLN A 45 -24.02 -5.74 -11.48
CA GLN A 45 -23.98 -5.64 -10.04
C GLN A 45 -23.09 -6.69 -9.35
N LEU A 46 -22.76 -7.80 -10.00
CA LEU A 46 -21.86 -8.80 -9.44
C LEU A 46 -20.46 -8.62 -10.01
N VAL A 47 -19.50 -8.33 -9.15
CA VAL A 47 -18.12 -8.01 -9.55
C VAL A 47 -17.15 -8.88 -8.77
N HIS A 48 -16.31 -9.62 -9.48
CA HIS A 48 -15.16 -10.30 -8.88
C HIS A 48 -13.97 -9.34 -8.81
N ILE A 49 -13.44 -9.15 -7.63
CA ILE A 49 -12.24 -8.36 -7.36
C ILE A 49 -11.11 -9.35 -7.03
N PRO A 50 -10.37 -9.82 -8.05
CA PRO A 50 -9.31 -10.79 -7.83
C PRO A 50 -8.08 -10.16 -7.18
N TYR A 51 -7.37 -10.94 -6.33
CA TYR A 51 -6.07 -10.58 -5.82
C TYR A 51 -5.08 -11.75 -5.97
N GLY A 52 -3.78 -11.42 -6.06
CA GLY A 52 -2.69 -12.37 -6.09
C GLY A 52 -2.37 -12.93 -4.71
N LEU A 53 -1.58 -13.98 -4.67
CA LEU A 53 -1.12 -14.59 -3.42
C LEU A 53 0.07 -13.82 -2.83
N VAL A 54 0.12 -13.76 -1.52
CA VAL A 54 1.29 -13.29 -0.79
C VAL A 54 2.06 -14.51 -0.27
N SER A 55 3.36 -14.53 -0.54
CA SER A 55 4.30 -15.50 0.05
C SER A 55 5.28 -14.78 0.97
N LEU A 56 5.69 -15.41 2.06
CA LEU A 56 6.73 -14.89 2.93
C LEU A 56 8.04 -15.61 2.64
N GLU A 57 9.08 -14.84 2.21
CA GLU A 57 10.41 -15.36 1.88
C GLU A 57 10.39 -16.60 0.97
N GLY A 58 9.47 -16.62 0.01
CA GLY A 58 9.29 -17.73 -0.93
C GLY A 58 8.45 -18.91 -0.42
N ALA A 59 8.08 -18.94 0.86
CA ALA A 59 7.19 -19.95 1.39
C ALA A 59 5.73 -19.58 1.14
N LYS A 60 4.98 -20.47 0.47
CA LYS A 60 3.52 -20.28 0.30
C LYS A 60 2.82 -20.36 1.66
N LEU A 61 2.06 -19.32 1.97
CA LEU A 61 1.17 -19.32 3.12
C LEU A 61 -0.06 -20.16 2.79
N SER A 62 -0.32 -21.19 3.56
CA SER A 62 -1.46 -22.09 3.34
C SER A 62 -2.06 -22.52 4.65
N THR A 63 -3.34 -22.24 4.84
CA THR A 63 -4.11 -22.71 5.99
C THR A 63 -4.20 -24.24 6.08
N ARG A 64 -4.14 -24.91 4.91
CA ARG A 64 -4.21 -26.39 4.84
C ARG A 64 -2.92 -27.07 5.29
N SER A 65 -1.77 -26.41 5.16
CA SER A 65 -0.46 -26.92 5.58
C SER A 65 -0.05 -26.48 6.99
N GLY A 66 -0.91 -25.76 7.72
CA GLY A 66 -0.61 -25.29 9.08
C GLY A 66 0.28 -24.04 9.14
N ASN A 67 0.80 -23.56 8.03
CA ASN A 67 1.59 -22.34 7.97
C ASN A 67 0.67 -21.11 7.85
N ILE A 68 0.04 -20.74 8.96
CA ILE A 68 -0.77 -19.53 9.05
C ILE A 68 0.09 -18.42 9.65
N ILE A 69 0.21 -17.33 8.95
CA ILE A 69 0.80 -16.08 9.47
C ILE A 69 -0.32 -15.08 9.58
N TYR A 70 -0.55 -14.57 10.77
CA TYR A 70 -1.55 -13.53 10.99
C TYR A 70 -1.01 -12.16 10.61
N ALA A 71 -1.85 -11.30 10.06
CA ALA A 71 -1.49 -9.93 9.73
C ALA A 71 -1.00 -9.16 10.98
N GLU A 72 -1.56 -9.47 12.15
CA GLU A 72 -1.12 -8.91 13.43
C GLU A 72 0.34 -9.25 13.74
N ASP A 73 0.78 -10.47 13.47
CA ASP A 73 2.16 -10.91 13.72
C ASP A 73 3.12 -10.20 12.76
N ILE A 74 2.76 -10.08 11.49
CA ILE A 74 3.52 -9.29 10.50
C ILE A 74 3.70 -7.84 10.97
N LEU A 75 2.65 -7.21 11.47
CA LEU A 75 2.72 -5.83 11.95
C LEU A 75 3.58 -5.72 13.23
N LYS A 76 3.47 -6.66 14.15
CA LYS A 76 4.32 -6.71 15.37
C LYS A 76 5.80 -6.89 15.01
N ASP A 77 6.09 -7.81 14.10
CA ASP A 77 7.46 -8.07 13.63
C ASP A 77 8.03 -6.85 12.89
N ALA A 78 7.22 -6.17 12.07
CA ALA A 78 7.62 -4.95 11.39
C ALA A 78 8.00 -3.85 12.40
N ILE A 79 7.22 -3.68 13.45
CA ILE A 79 7.50 -2.70 14.51
C ILE A 79 8.79 -3.08 15.28
N ALA A 80 8.94 -4.34 15.66
CA ALA A 80 10.12 -4.82 16.39
C ALA A 80 11.40 -4.62 15.56
N LYS A 81 11.41 -5.07 14.32
CA LYS A 81 12.55 -4.89 13.39
C LYS A 81 12.86 -3.42 13.12
N SER A 82 11.83 -2.57 12.98
CA SER A 82 12.02 -1.12 12.83
C SER A 82 12.65 -0.52 14.08
N LEU A 83 12.27 -0.97 15.27
CA LEU A 83 12.85 -0.51 16.52
C LEU A 83 14.32 -0.90 16.66
N GLU A 84 14.70 -2.09 16.25
CA GLU A 84 16.10 -2.54 16.19
C GLU A 84 16.92 -1.63 15.29
N ILE A 85 16.48 -1.40 14.06
CA ILE A 85 17.16 -0.53 13.08
C ILE A 85 17.28 0.92 13.62
N ILE A 86 16.22 1.47 14.20
CA ILE A 86 16.22 2.82 14.76
C ILE A 86 17.16 2.91 15.95
N THR A 87 17.20 1.89 16.80
CA THR A 87 18.07 1.87 17.98
C THR A 87 19.54 1.81 17.59
N GLU A 88 19.86 1.07 16.53
CA GLU A 88 21.23 1.00 15.97
C GLU A 88 21.65 2.32 15.32
N LYS A 89 20.82 2.86 14.42
CA LYS A 89 21.16 4.05 13.60
C LYS A 89 21.01 5.37 14.36
N SER A 90 20.10 5.44 15.31
CA SER A 90 19.74 6.66 16.05
C SER A 90 19.54 6.39 17.54
N PRO A 91 20.61 6.01 18.28
CA PRO A 91 20.52 5.58 19.69
C PRO A 91 19.94 6.64 20.63
N ASN A 92 20.02 7.91 20.27
CA ASN A 92 19.57 9.03 21.10
C ASN A 92 18.21 9.62 20.64
N LEU A 93 17.52 8.96 19.67
CA LEU A 93 16.23 9.44 19.21
C LEU A 93 15.19 9.33 20.32
N PRO A 94 14.51 10.41 20.72
CA PRO A 94 13.39 10.35 21.66
C PRO A 94 12.19 9.62 20.99
N ASN A 95 11.36 8.95 21.79
CA ASN A 95 10.14 8.28 21.34
C ASN A 95 10.36 7.22 20.24
N LYS A 96 11.44 6.43 20.35
CA LYS A 96 11.81 5.40 19.38
C LYS A 96 10.68 4.42 19.09
N GLU A 97 9.94 4.01 20.12
CA GLU A 97 8.83 3.06 20.00
C GLU A 97 7.69 3.62 19.12
N ASP A 98 7.33 4.89 19.29
CA ASP A 98 6.31 5.53 18.46
C ASP A 98 6.77 5.68 17.01
N VAL A 99 8.04 6.05 16.81
CA VAL A 99 8.65 6.15 15.47
C VAL A 99 8.71 4.76 14.82
N ALA A 100 9.13 3.73 15.56
CA ALA A 100 9.21 2.36 15.08
C ALA A 100 7.83 1.83 14.65
N LYS A 101 6.79 2.15 15.41
CA LYS A 101 5.41 1.82 15.05
C LYS A 101 5.00 2.46 13.73
N LYS A 102 5.27 3.76 13.56
CA LYS A 102 4.93 4.50 12.32
C LYS A 102 5.71 3.97 11.12
N VAL A 103 7.00 3.67 11.31
CA VAL A 103 7.87 3.16 10.25
C VAL A 103 7.47 1.73 9.88
N GLY A 104 7.33 0.83 10.86
CA GLY A 104 7.01 -0.58 10.60
C GLY A 104 5.64 -0.78 9.96
N VAL A 105 4.61 -0.13 10.50
CA VAL A 105 3.26 -0.19 9.90
C VAL A 105 3.25 0.45 8.52
N GLY A 106 3.87 1.62 8.37
CA GLY A 106 3.98 2.31 7.08
C GLY A 106 4.69 1.48 6.01
N ALA A 107 5.74 0.74 6.40
CA ALA A 107 6.48 -0.12 5.50
C ALA A 107 5.62 -1.26 4.93
N VAL A 108 4.86 -1.93 5.78
CA VAL A 108 3.95 -3.02 5.39
C VAL A 108 2.83 -2.50 4.48
N LEU A 109 2.17 -1.40 4.87
CA LEU A 109 1.08 -0.80 4.09
C LEU A 109 1.57 -0.28 2.73
N PHE A 110 2.73 0.37 2.69
CA PHE A 110 3.31 0.83 1.43
C PHE A 110 3.62 -0.33 0.49
N ASN A 111 4.23 -1.40 1.00
CA ASN A 111 4.53 -2.57 0.19
C ASN A 111 3.27 -3.23 -0.38
N ASP A 112 2.19 -3.29 0.39
CA ASP A 112 0.91 -3.83 -0.08
C ASP A 112 0.30 -2.96 -1.19
N LEU A 113 0.25 -1.65 -0.99
CA LEU A 113 -0.34 -0.70 -1.93
C LEU A 113 0.53 -0.45 -3.18
N TYR A 114 1.85 -0.58 -3.08
CA TYR A 114 2.78 -0.41 -4.20
C TYR A 114 2.65 -1.52 -5.25
N ASN A 115 2.32 -2.72 -4.82
CA ASN A 115 2.18 -3.86 -5.71
C ASN A 115 0.82 -3.87 -6.42
N GLN A 116 0.83 -4.30 -7.69
CA GLN A 116 -0.42 -4.51 -8.41
C GLN A 116 -1.23 -5.62 -7.73
N ARG A 117 -2.45 -5.33 -7.33
CA ARG A 117 -3.35 -6.22 -6.59
C ARG A 117 -3.46 -7.64 -7.17
N ILE A 118 -3.43 -7.80 -8.50
CA ILE A 118 -3.61 -9.10 -9.17
C ILE A 118 -2.33 -9.93 -9.26
N LYS A 119 -1.17 -9.36 -8.95
CA LYS A 119 0.11 -10.07 -8.99
C LYS A 119 0.40 -10.77 -7.67
N ASP A 120 1.03 -11.92 -7.78
CA ASP A 120 1.61 -12.59 -6.62
C ASP A 120 2.79 -11.77 -6.08
N VAL A 121 2.86 -11.62 -4.77
CA VAL A 121 3.87 -10.83 -4.08
C VAL A 121 4.70 -11.72 -3.16
N SER A 122 6.01 -11.66 -3.32
CA SER A 122 6.94 -12.25 -2.35
C SER A 122 7.35 -11.20 -1.33
N PHE A 123 6.81 -11.30 -0.15
CA PHE A 123 7.15 -10.43 0.98
C PHE A 123 8.53 -10.81 1.54
N SER A 124 9.37 -9.82 1.76
CA SER A 124 10.69 -9.98 2.36
C SER A 124 11.01 -8.78 3.24
N TRP A 125 11.42 -9.04 4.48
CA TRP A 125 11.77 -8.01 5.45
C TRP A 125 12.86 -7.08 4.93
N ASN A 126 13.89 -7.63 4.29
CA ASN A 126 14.99 -6.86 3.73
C ASN A 126 14.56 -5.87 2.64
N LYS A 127 13.48 -6.18 1.91
CA LYS A 127 12.92 -5.28 0.91
C LYS A 127 12.00 -4.25 1.55
N VAL A 128 11.09 -4.69 2.41
CA VAL A 128 10.02 -3.86 2.98
C VAL A 128 10.55 -2.79 3.94
N LEU A 129 11.57 -3.14 4.73
CA LEU A 129 12.21 -2.24 5.71
C LEU A 129 13.48 -1.56 5.17
N ASN A 130 13.73 -1.63 3.87
CA ASN A 130 14.85 -0.92 3.27
C ASN A 130 14.60 0.59 3.26
N PHE A 131 15.62 1.37 3.63
CA PHE A 131 15.61 2.84 3.59
C PHE A 131 16.16 3.40 2.27
N ASP A 132 16.59 2.53 1.35
CA ASP A 132 17.06 2.88 0.01
C ASP A 132 16.10 2.25 -1.02
N GLY A 133 15.49 3.05 -1.87
CA GLY A 133 14.63 2.60 -2.94
C GLY A 133 13.13 2.87 -2.73
N GLU A 134 12.29 2.13 -3.44
CA GLU A 134 10.84 2.36 -3.52
C GLU A 134 10.11 1.71 -2.34
N THR A 135 10.27 2.28 -1.15
CA THR A 135 9.73 1.74 0.11
C THR A 135 9.07 2.82 0.97
N GLY A 136 8.18 2.40 1.86
CA GLY A 136 7.56 3.28 2.85
C GLY A 136 8.59 4.02 3.72
N PRO A 137 9.57 3.31 4.33
CA PRO A 137 10.66 3.94 5.08
C PRO A 137 11.45 4.98 4.28
N TYR A 138 11.70 4.75 2.99
CA TYR A 138 12.39 5.72 2.14
C TYR A 138 11.58 7.01 1.96
N VAL A 139 10.27 6.91 1.70
CA VAL A 139 9.38 8.08 1.60
C VAL A 139 9.35 8.86 2.92
N GLN A 140 9.23 8.17 4.05
CA GLN A 140 9.24 8.80 5.37
C GLN A 140 10.60 9.47 5.68
N TYR A 141 11.71 8.81 5.33
CA TYR A 141 13.05 9.38 5.47
C TYR A 141 13.23 10.62 4.59
N THR A 142 12.79 10.59 3.34
CA THR A 142 12.84 11.74 2.43
C THR A 142 12.07 12.92 3.01
N HIS A 143 10.86 12.69 3.52
CA HIS A 143 10.07 13.73 4.18
C HIS A 143 10.80 14.30 5.40
N ALA A 144 11.33 13.45 6.28
CA ALA A 144 12.06 13.89 7.46
C ALA A 144 13.29 14.72 7.09
N ARG A 145 13.98 14.37 6.02
CA ARG A 145 15.13 15.09 5.49
C ARG A 145 14.73 16.47 4.94
N CYS A 146 13.67 16.56 4.16
CA CYS A 146 13.12 17.83 3.70
C CYS A 146 12.74 18.75 4.87
N CYS A 147 12.04 18.22 5.86
CA CYS A 147 11.71 18.97 7.07
C CYS A 147 12.96 19.46 7.85
N SER A 148 14.03 18.66 7.85
CA SER A 148 15.29 19.04 8.48
C SER A 148 15.95 20.22 7.75
N VAL A 149 15.97 20.19 6.43
CA VAL A 149 16.51 21.31 5.62
C VAL A 149 15.76 22.60 5.91
N VAL A 150 14.42 22.54 5.91
CA VAL A 150 13.59 23.72 6.23
C VAL A 150 13.87 24.26 7.64
N ARG A 151 14.05 23.37 8.63
CA ARG A 151 14.37 23.80 10.01
C ARG A 151 15.78 24.38 10.19
N MET A 152 16.71 24.10 9.28
CA MET A 152 18.07 24.64 9.33
C MET A 152 18.14 26.08 8.85
N ASP A 153 17.15 26.54 8.11
CA ASP A 153 17.03 27.95 7.69
C ASP A 153 16.10 28.68 8.65
N GLU A 154 16.71 29.41 9.60
CA GLU A 154 15.99 30.20 10.60
C GLU A 154 15.17 31.36 9.97
N ASN A 155 15.49 31.76 8.74
CA ASN A 155 14.81 32.82 8.00
C ASN A 155 13.82 32.27 6.95
N PHE A 156 13.56 30.98 6.96
CA PHE A 156 12.65 30.37 5.99
C PHE A 156 11.22 30.94 6.10
N ASP A 157 10.79 31.62 5.07
CA ASP A 157 9.42 32.13 4.90
C ASP A 157 8.74 31.46 3.72
N SER A 158 7.76 30.59 4.00
CA SER A 158 6.99 29.90 2.97
C SER A 158 6.08 30.83 2.14
N SER A 159 5.88 32.08 2.59
CA SER A 159 5.10 33.11 1.87
C SER A 159 5.95 34.02 1.00
N ALA A 160 7.26 33.93 1.11
CA ALA A 160 8.18 34.76 0.33
C ALA A 160 8.05 34.48 -1.17
N PRO A 161 8.11 35.49 -2.05
CA PRO A 161 8.05 35.29 -3.48
C PRO A 161 9.24 34.45 -3.96
N VAL A 162 8.94 33.41 -4.74
CA VAL A 162 9.97 32.54 -5.31
C VAL A 162 10.68 33.23 -6.47
N ASN A 163 12.01 33.31 -6.39
CA ASN A 163 12.83 33.74 -7.54
C ASN A 163 13.12 32.53 -8.44
N TYR A 164 12.33 32.37 -9.49
CA TYR A 164 12.45 31.26 -10.44
C TYR A 164 13.72 31.30 -11.29
N ASP A 165 14.37 32.44 -11.42
CA ASP A 165 15.61 32.59 -12.19
C ASP A 165 16.80 31.88 -11.52
N LEU A 166 16.67 31.54 -10.23
CA LEU A 166 17.67 30.77 -9.50
C LEU A 166 17.55 29.25 -9.72
N ILE A 167 16.46 28.77 -10.33
CA ILE A 167 16.24 27.36 -10.60
C ILE A 167 16.83 27.00 -11.95
N THR A 168 18.13 26.80 -12.00
CA THR A 168 18.90 26.52 -13.23
C THR A 168 19.31 25.07 -13.37
N GLU A 169 19.33 24.32 -12.27
CA GLU A 169 19.71 22.91 -12.25
C GLU A 169 18.64 22.04 -12.91
N GLN A 170 19.05 21.15 -13.82
CA GLN A 170 18.15 20.27 -14.55
C GLN A 170 17.32 19.38 -13.61
N ASP A 171 17.97 18.81 -12.60
CA ASP A 171 17.31 17.93 -11.61
C ASP A 171 16.23 18.68 -10.80
N ALA A 172 16.49 19.94 -10.47
CA ALA A 172 15.49 20.79 -9.78
C ALA A 172 14.28 21.06 -10.67
N ILE A 173 14.51 21.32 -11.95
CA ILE A 173 13.42 21.53 -12.93
C ILE A 173 12.60 20.25 -13.09
N GLU A 174 13.23 19.09 -13.17
CA GLU A 174 12.51 17.82 -13.29
C GLU A 174 11.72 17.50 -12.03
N LEU A 175 12.29 17.72 -10.85
CA LEU A 175 11.57 17.58 -9.58
C LEU A 175 10.32 18.47 -9.53
N LEU A 176 10.42 19.72 -9.96
CA LEU A 176 9.27 20.64 -10.01
C LEU A 176 8.18 20.15 -10.97
N LYS A 177 8.56 19.57 -12.12
CA LYS A 177 7.61 18.96 -13.06
C LYS A 177 6.86 17.79 -12.41
N GLU A 178 7.55 16.91 -11.68
CA GLU A 178 6.93 15.78 -10.99
C GLU A 178 6.02 16.26 -9.84
N ILE A 179 6.44 17.26 -9.06
CA ILE A 179 5.58 17.87 -8.04
C ILE A 179 4.32 18.47 -8.66
N ASN A 180 4.44 19.17 -9.79
CA ASN A 180 3.29 19.73 -10.50
C ASN A 180 2.35 18.66 -11.07
N ARG A 181 2.88 17.51 -11.45
CA ARG A 181 2.11 16.37 -11.97
C ARG A 181 1.35 15.61 -10.86
N PHE A 182 1.85 15.64 -9.62
CA PHE A 182 1.33 14.84 -8.51
C PHE A 182 -0.19 14.97 -8.28
N PRO A 183 -0.82 16.16 -8.31
CA PRO A 183 -2.28 16.28 -8.14
C PRO A 183 -3.11 15.56 -9.22
N ALA A 184 -2.58 15.43 -10.44
CA ALA A 184 -3.24 14.69 -11.52
C ALA A 184 -3.15 13.18 -11.27
N VAL A 185 -1.97 12.69 -10.86
CA VAL A 185 -1.74 11.27 -10.55
C VAL A 185 -2.63 10.77 -9.40
N ILE A 186 -2.97 11.64 -8.44
CA ILE A 186 -3.88 11.27 -7.33
C ILE A 186 -5.34 11.15 -7.78
N LYS A 187 -5.72 11.79 -8.89
CA LYS A 187 -7.11 11.75 -9.40
C LYS A 187 -7.37 10.56 -10.33
N ASP A 188 -6.35 10.02 -10.97
CA ASP A 188 -6.41 8.87 -11.87
C ASP A 188 -6.50 7.54 -11.10
#